data_b5a988ed7342ea381a47f3f4e657e947
#
_entry.id   b5a988ed7342ea381a47f3f4e657e947
#
_cell.length_a   1.000
_cell.length_b   1.000
_cell.length_c   1.000
_cell.angle_alpha   90.00
_cell.angle_beta   90.00
_cell.angle_gamma   90.00
#
_symmetry.space_group_name_H-M   'P 1'
#
loop_
_entity.id
_entity.type
_entity.pdbx_description
1 polymer ?
#
loop_
_entity_poly.entity_id
_entity_poly.type
_entity_poly.pdbx_seq_one_letter_code
_entity_poly.pdbx_strand_id
1 'polypeptide(L)'
;MSDNFSLIIKNGSCYINGKLTKTDIGLSGGKIKKIGKIELNSSKVYDATDKVVLPGIIDTQVHFREPGSTDAEDLESGSRAAVLGGVTSLFEMPNTNPPTANLVEFDKKLKAAKNRMHSNYAFYFGATPDNTDQLADLKNVEGCCGVKLFAGSSTGNLLVDKEADIEKVISSSNRIVSIHSEDEDIIKLRKNFIKKGDVHSHPEWRNVECAMSSTRRVVKIAERYNKK
;
A
#
# COMPACT_ATOMS: atom_id res chain seq x y z
N MET A 1 26.97 3.13 30.12
CA MET A 1 27.26 3.27 28.68
C MET A 1 26.55 4.53 28.19
N SER A 2 27.26 5.52 27.67
CA SER A 2 26.65 6.73 27.16
C SER A 2 25.85 6.37 25.91
N ASP A 3 24.52 6.60 25.92
CA ASP A 3 23.66 6.41 24.76
C ASP A 3 24.14 7.35 23.65
N ASN A 4 24.84 6.79 22.67
CA ASN A 4 25.30 7.56 21.51
C ASN A 4 24.22 7.54 20.45
N PHE A 5 23.46 8.63 20.33
CA PHE A 5 22.39 8.77 19.35
C PHE A 5 22.94 9.32 18.02
N SER A 6 22.50 8.78 16.90
CA SER A 6 22.78 9.33 15.56
C SER A 6 21.94 10.58 15.24
N LEU A 7 20.79 10.70 15.89
CA LEU A 7 19.89 11.87 15.81
C LEU A 7 19.09 11.99 17.11
N ILE A 8 18.94 13.21 17.59
CA ILE A 8 17.99 13.55 18.66
C ILE A 8 16.98 14.55 18.12
N ILE A 9 15.69 14.27 18.30
CA ILE A 9 14.59 15.22 18.08
C ILE A 9 14.25 15.80 19.46
N LYS A 10 14.41 17.11 19.65
CA LYS A 10 14.21 17.79 20.95
C LYS A 10 12.96 18.66 20.97
N ASN A 11 12.39 18.82 22.15
CA ASN A 11 11.34 19.79 22.48
C ASN A 11 10.01 19.62 21.72
N GLY A 12 9.81 18.53 20.99
CA GLY A 12 8.63 18.30 20.18
C GLY A 12 7.40 17.89 20.99
N SER A 13 6.19 18.23 20.48
CA SER A 13 4.95 17.58 20.90
C SER A 13 4.81 16.25 20.18
N CYS A 14 5.33 15.18 20.77
CA CYS A 14 5.40 13.87 20.15
C CYS A 14 4.12 13.06 20.40
N TYR A 15 3.57 12.44 19.34
CA TYR A 15 2.42 11.55 19.47
C TYR A 15 2.86 10.17 19.94
N ILE A 16 2.58 9.85 21.22
CA ILE A 16 3.03 8.63 21.88
C ILE A 16 1.84 8.00 22.59
N ASN A 17 1.57 6.73 22.32
CA ASN A 17 0.49 5.95 22.94
C ASN A 17 -0.87 6.68 22.94
N GLY A 18 -1.23 7.28 21.81
CA GLY A 18 -2.52 7.96 21.63
C GLY A 18 -2.59 9.38 22.18
N LYS A 19 -1.46 9.95 22.67
CA LYS A 19 -1.41 11.29 23.28
C LYS A 19 -0.25 12.12 22.75
N LEU A 20 -0.47 13.44 22.65
CA LEU A 20 0.63 14.39 22.45
C LEU A 20 1.36 14.62 23.77
N THR A 21 2.64 14.36 23.79
CA THR A 21 3.52 14.50 24.96
C THR A 21 4.73 15.32 24.59
N LYS A 22 5.02 16.37 25.35
CA LYS A 22 6.23 17.17 25.13
C LYS A 22 7.44 16.38 25.65
N THR A 23 8.30 15.95 24.73
CA THR A 23 9.43 15.05 25.05
C THR A 23 10.47 15.04 23.94
N ASP A 24 11.63 14.44 24.23
CA ASP A 24 12.67 14.20 23.23
C ASP A 24 12.61 12.75 22.71
N ILE A 25 13.11 12.53 21.50
CA ILE A 25 13.26 11.20 20.89
C ILE A 25 14.72 11.04 20.45
N GLY A 26 15.38 9.99 20.95
CA GLY A 26 16.72 9.59 20.55
C GLY A 26 16.70 8.41 19.59
N LEU A 27 17.38 8.56 18.46
CA LEU A 27 17.49 7.53 17.41
C LEU A 27 18.92 7.04 17.26
N SER A 28 19.08 5.75 17.03
CA SER A 28 20.36 5.12 16.70
C SER A 28 20.11 3.84 15.89
N GLY A 29 20.91 3.62 14.86
CA GLY A 29 20.76 2.45 13.99
C GLY A 29 19.38 2.36 13.31
N GLY A 30 18.80 3.50 12.92
CA GLY A 30 17.49 3.55 12.27
C GLY A 30 16.29 3.23 13.18
N LYS A 31 16.49 3.17 14.51
CA LYS A 31 15.44 2.84 15.47
C LYS A 31 15.33 3.88 16.58
N ILE A 32 14.12 4.08 17.12
CA ILE A 32 13.90 4.82 18.34
C ILE A 32 14.51 4.03 19.51
N LYS A 33 15.48 4.62 20.21
CA LYS A 33 16.17 4.01 21.35
C LYS A 33 15.73 4.58 22.68
N LYS A 34 15.34 5.86 22.70
CA LYS A 34 14.90 6.52 23.93
C LYS A 34 13.80 7.53 23.63
N ILE A 35 12.81 7.56 24.50
CA ILE A 35 11.77 8.58 24.58
C ILE A 35 11.83 9.14 25.99
N GLY A 36 11.95 10.47 26.14
CA GLY A 36 12.10 11.14 27.42
C GLY A 36 13.17 12.24 27.33
N LYS A 37 13.47 12.90 28.45
CA LYS A 37 14.52 13.91 28.50
C LYS A 37 15.87 13.29 28.09
N ILE A 38 16.54 13.89 27.12
CA ILE A 38 17.83 13.44 26.61
C ILE A 38 18.86 14.55 26.82
N GLU A 39 19.89 14.25 27.59
CA GLU A 39 21.08 15.13 27.71
C GLU A 39 21.98 14.92 26.49
N LEU A 40 22.53 16.00 25.96
CA LEU A 40 23.15 16.04 24.64
C LEU A 40 24.39 15.15 24.52
N ASN A 41 24.26 14.06 23.77
CA ASN A 41 25.38 13.28 23.23
C ASN A 41 25.01 12.77 21.83
N SER A 42 24.87 13.66 20.85
CA SER A 42 24.59 13.28 19.47
C SER A 42 25.35 14.18 18.50
N SER A 43 25.74 13.60 17.38
CA SER A 43 26.29 14.34 16.24
C SER A 43 25.26 15.22 15.53
N LYS A 44 23.95 14.94 15.70
CA LYS A 44 22.87 15.63 15.02
C LYS A 44 21.67 15.84 15.95
N VAL A 45 21.25 17.11 16.11
CA VAL A 45 20.08 17.49 16.90
C VAL A 45 19.11 18.24 16.01
N TYR A 46 17.84 17.85 16.04
CA TYR A 46 16.75 18.57 15.41
C TYR A 46 15.87 19.19 16.49
N ASP A 47 15.76 20.52 16.50
CA ASP A 47 14.87 21.23 17.40
C ASP A 47 13.45 21.24 16.82
N ALA A 48 12.54 20.56 17.51
CA ALA A 48 11.13 20.43 17.17
C ALA A 48 10.24 21.34 18.06
N THR A 49 10.79 22.41 18.63
CA THR A 49 10.00 23.41 19.37
C THR A 49 8.82 23.87 18.51
N ASP A 50 7.63 23.91 19.11
CA ASP A 50 6.35 24.27 18.47
C ASP A 50 5.93 23.37 17.29
N LYS A 51 6.55 22.19 17.15
CA LYS A 51 6.17 21.19 16.13
C LYS A 51 5.52 19.97 16.77
N VAL A 52 4.59 19.40 16.02
CA VAL A 52 4.05 18.05 16.30
C VAL A 52 4.94 17.02 15.61
N VAL A 53 5.40 16.04 16.38
CA VAL A 53 6.21 14.93 15.87
C VAL A 53 5.33 13.70 15.80
N LEU A 54 5.15 13.18 14.61
CA LEU A 54 4.32 12.01 14.31
C LEU A 54 5.20 10.85 13.79
N PRO A 55 4.76 9.60 13.93
CA PRO A 55 5.31 8.52 13.13
C PRO A 55 5.19 8.83 11.64
N GLY A 56 6.13 8.34 10.84
CA GLY A 56 6.02 8.43 9.39
C GLY A 56 4.75 7.76 8.88
N ILE A 57 4.08 8.39 7.93
CA ILE A 57 2.86 7.86 7.33
C ILE A 57 3.19 6.62 6.50
N ILE A 58 2.30 5.63 6.55
CA ILE A 58 2.36 4.44 5.69
C ILE A 58 1.21 4.55 4.69
N ASP A 59 1.54 4.70 3.40
CA ASP A 59 0.55 4.62 2.34
C ASP A 59 0.49 3.17 1.82
N THR A 60 -0.65 2.55 2.04
CA THR A 60 -0.85 1.13 1.70
C THR A 60 -1.38 0.90 0.29
N GLN A 61 -1.53 1.97 -0.52
CA GLN A 61 -2.09 1.85 -1.86
C GLN A 61 -1.58 2.96 -2.79
N VAL A 62 -0.42 2.75 -3.40
CA VAL A 62 0.12 3.66 -4.41
C VAL A 62 0.21 3.00 -5.79
N HIS A 63 0.21 3.82 -6.85
CA HIS A 63 0.30 3.39 -8.24
C HIS A 63 1.40 4.18 -8.96
N PHE A 64 2.66 3.75 -8.82
CA PHE A 64 3.82 4.42 -9.42
C PHE A 64 4.06 4.07 -10.90
N ARG A 65 3.17 3.37 -11.53
CA ARG A 65 3.17 3.13 -12.98
C ARG A 65 4.41 2.48 -13.59
N GLU A 66 5.39 2.10 -12.81
CA GLU A 66 6.58 1.37 -13.25
C GLU A 66 6.50 -0.12 -12.85
N PRO A 67 6.71 -1.03 -13.82
CA PRO A 67 7.04 -0.81 -15.24
C PRO A 67 5.83 -0.37 -16.08
N GLY A 68 6.09 0.28 -17.21
CA GLY A 68 5.13 0.54 -18.28
C GLY A 68 4.89 2.01 -18.57
N SER A 69 4.28 2.78 -17.67
CA SER A 69 3.92 4.20 -17.91
C SER A 69 4.79 5.14 -17.06
N THR A 70 6.10 5.03 -17.20
CA THR A 70 7.10 5.80 -16.43
C THR A 70 7.13 7.28 -16.77
N ASP A 71 6.53 7.68 -17.87
CA ASP A 71 6.26 9.07 -18.24
C ASP A 71 5.25 9.74 -17.31
N ALA A 72 4.32 8.97 -16.73
CA ALA A 72 3.38 9.48 -15.75
C ALA A 72 4.01 9.56 -14.35
N GLU A 73 4.64 8.49 -13.89
CA GLU A 73 5.38 8.41 -12.64
C GLU A 73 6.23 7.15 -12.59
N ASP A 74 7.41 7.23 -11.99
CA ASP A 74 8.29 6.08 -11.72
C ASP A 74 8.51 5.84 -10.22
N LEU A 75 9.21 4.75 -9.89
CA LEU A 75 9.49 4.37 -8.49
C LEU A 75 10.34 5.40 -7.75
N GLU A 76 11.27 6.05 -8.44
CA GLU A 76 12.14 7.08 -7.84
C GLU A 76 11.36 8.36 -7.54
N SER A 77 10.73 8.94 -8.56
CA SER A 77 10.03 10.22 -8.46
C SER A 77 8.84 10.15 -7.50
N GLY A 78 8.05 9.07 -7.58
CA GLY A 78 6.91 8.85 -6.69
C GLY A 78 7.33 8.66 -5.23
N SER A 79 8.35 7.86 -4.96
CA SER A 79 8.84 7.68 -3.58
C SER A 79 9.50 8.93 -3.00
N ARG A 80 10.16 9.73 -3.81
CA ARG A 80 10.71 11.04 -3.42
C ARG A 80 9.60 12.02 -3.05
N ALA A 81 8.56 12.12 -3.88
CA ALA A 81 7.39 12.94 -3.60
C ALA A 81 6.68 12.50 -2.30
N ALA A 82 6.55 11.19 -2.07
CA ALA A 82 5.96 10.63 -0.87
C ALA A 82 6.73 11.05 0.40
N VAL A 83 8.05 10.91 0.40
CA VAL A 83 8.90 11.30 1.56
C VAL A 83 8.82 12.79 1.82
N LEU A 84 8.78 13.64 0.79
CA LEU A 84 8.60 15.08 0.93
C LEU A 84 7.23 15.44 1.54
N GLY A 85 6.21 14.59 1.33
CA GLY A 85 4.89 14.70 1.95
C GLY A 85 4.76 14.05 3.34
N GLY A 86 5.84 13.44 3.87
CA GLY A 86 5.85 12.77 5.18
C GLY A 86 5.44 11.29 5.13
N VAL A 87 5.25 10.72 3.96
CA VAL A 87 5.01 9.28 3.77
C VAL A 87 6.34 8.54 3.73
N THR A 88 6.59 7.68 4.70
CA THR A 88 7.90 7.01 4.88
C THR A 88 7.90 5.54 4.48
N SER A 89 6.73 4.98 4.22
CA SER A 89 6.56 3.59 3.79
C SER A 89 5.43 3.48 2.78
N LEU A 90 5.62 2.65 1.75
CA LEU A 90 4.73 2.55 0.61
C LEU A 90 4.43 1.10 0.27
N PHE A 91 3.17 0.81 -0.06
CA PHE A 91 2.76 -0.48 -0.64
C PHE A 91 2.20 -0.23 -2.05
N GLU A 92 2.96 -0.67 -3.06
CA GLU A 92 2.66 -0.37 -4.45
C GLU A 92 1.87 -1.48 -5.12
N MET A 93 0.89 -1.08 -5.93
CA MET A 93 -0.08 -1.94 -6.60
C MET A 93 0.50 -2.66 -7.83
N PRO A 94 -0.03 -3.86 -8.17
CA PRO A 94 0.55 -4.73 -9.20
C PRO A 94 0.08 -4.42 -10.62
N ASN A 95 -0.86 -3.50 -10.84
CA ASN A 95 -1.45 -3.22 -12.15
C ASN A 95 -0.56 -2.31 -13.02
N THR A 96 0.61 -2.80 -13.30
CA THR A 96 1.64 -2.22 -14.17
C THR A 96 1.67 -2.93 -15.54
N ASN A 97 2.61 -2.59 -16.42
CA ASN A 97 2.78 -3.25 -17.70
C ASN A 97 4.26 -3.62 -17.94
N PRO A 98 4.62 -4.92 -17.81
CA PRO A 98 3.75 -6.05 -17.46
C PRO A 98 3.21 -5.97 -16.02
N PRO A 99 2.10 -6.67 -15.71
CA PRO A 99 1.56 -6.71 -14.35
C PRO A 99 2.45 -7.55 -13.43
N THR A 100 2.51 -7.16 -12.15
CA THR A 100 3.25 -7.91 -11.13
C THR A 100 2.41 -9.10 -10.63
N ALA A 101 2.16 -10.09 -11.51
CA ALA A 101 1.27 -11.22 -11.27
C ALA A 101 1.96 -12.60 -11.36
N ASN A 102 3.28 -12.61 -11.34
CA ASN A 102 4.13 -13.80 -11.22
C ASN A 102 5.43 -13.44 -10.50
N LEU A 103 6.13 -14.45 -10.00
CA LEU A 103 7.37 -14.26 -9.23
C LEU A 103 8.51 -13.63 -10.05
N VAL A 104 8.54 -13.84 -11.36
CA VAL A 104 9.56 -13.25 -12.23
C VAL A 104 9.39 -11.73 -12.32
N GLU A 105 8.17 -11.26 -12.58
CA GLU A 105 7.87 -9.82 -12.64
C GLU A 105 7.95 -9.17 -11.25
N PHE A 106 7.63 -9.92 -10.19
CA PHE A 106 7.80 -9.47 -8.82
C PHE A 106 9.28 -9.22 -8.48
N ASP A 107 10.17 -10.16 -8.80
CA ASP A 107 11.61 -10.02 -8.59
C ASP A 107 12.21 -8.88 -9.43
N LYS A 108 11.79 -8.73 -10.69
CA LYS A 108 12.20 -7.59 -11.53
C LYS A 108 11.83 -6.25 -10.89
N LYS A 109 10.62 -6.14 -10.34
CA LYS A 109 10.15 -4.92 -9.66
C LYS A 109 10.96 -4.63 -8.40
N LEU A 110 11.26 -5.64 -7.58
CA LEU A 110 12.15 -5.49 -6.43
C LEU A 110 13.55 -4.99 -6.84
N LYS A 111 14.11 -5.56 -7.91
CA LYS A 111 15.40 -5.13 -8.45
C LYS A 111 15.38 -3.69 -8.97
N ALA A 112 14.28 -3.30 -9.64
CA ALA A 112 14.10 -1.93 -10.14
C ALA A 112 13.98 -0.91 -9.00
N ALA A 113 13.38 -1.28 -7.87
CA ALA A 113 13.22 -0.43 -6.70
C ALA A 113 14.51 -0.26 -5.88
N LYS A 114 15.37 -1.28 -5.89
CA LYS A 114 16.58 -1.33 -5.07
C LYS A 114 17.51 -0.14 -5.34
N ASN A 115 17.88 0.59 -4.28
CA ASN A 115 18.73 1.78 -4.32
C ASN A 115 18.18 2.97 -5.14
N ARG A 116 16.90 2.94 -5.50
CA ARG A 116 16.21 4.03 -6.20
C ARG A 116 15.11 4.66 -5.34
N MET A 117 14.39 3.85 -4.58
CA MET A 117 13.31 4.37 -3.74
C MET A 117 13.85 5.09 -2.51
N HIS A 118 13.23 6.22 -2.18
CA HIS A 118 13.57 7.09 -1.04
C HIS A 118 12.86 6.72 0.25
N SER A 119 11.82 5.88 0.17
CA SER A 119 11.03 5.38 1.30
C SER A 119 11.26 3.89 1.53
N ASN A 120 10.76 3.36 2.66
CA ASN A 120 10.54 1.93 2.76
C ASN A 120 9.45 1.51 1.78
N TYR A 121 9.55 0.32 1.22
CA TYR A 121 8.60 -0.15 0.22
C TYR A 121 8.33 -1.66 0.31
N ALA A 122 7.15 -2.03 -0.13
CA ALA A 122 6.78 -3.40 -0.44
C ALA A 122 5.78 -3.40 -1.61
N PHE A 123 5.62 -4.54 -2.26
CA PHE A 123 4.76 -4.67 -3.43
C PHE A 123 3.64 -5.65 -3.20
N TYR A 124 2.47 -5.37 -3.80
CA TYR A 124 1.42 -6.35 -3.91
C TYR A 124 1.68 -7.30 -5.08
N PHE A 125 1.34 -8.57 -4.86
CA PHE A 125 1.24 -9.56 -5.92
C PHE A 125 -0.18 -9.53 -6.51
N GLY A 126 -0.31 -9.39 -7.82
CA GLY A 126 -1.61 -9.36 -8.51
C GLY A 126 -2.21 -10.75 -8.64
N ALA A 127 -3.40 -10.94 -8.08
CA ALA A 127 -4.15 -12.17 -8.29
C ALA A 127 -4.76 -12.22 -9.69
N THR A 128 -4.76 -13.41 -10.28
CA THR A 128 -5.48 -13.79 -11.50
C THR A 128 -6.15 -15.14 -11.29
N PRO A 129 -7.12 -15.55 -12.13
CA PRO A 129 -7.68 -16.89 -12.06
C PRO A 129 -6.62 -18.01 -12.20
N ASP A 130 -5.52 -17.72 -12.92
CA ASP A 130 -4.50 -18.69 -13.33
C ASP A 130 -3.29 -18.81 -12.38
N ASN A 131 -3.18 -17.95 -11.35
CA ASN A 131 -2.01 -17.94 -10.44
C ASN A 131 -2.35 -18.24 -8.97
N THR A 132 -3.53 -18.75 -8.71
CA THR A 132 -4.03 -19.00 -7.35
C THR A 132 -3.22 -20.07 -6.58
N ASP A 133 -2.55 -20.97 -7.27
CA ASP A 133 -1.64 -21.97 -6.72
C ASP A 133 -0.38 -21.36 -6.09
N GLN A 134 0.05 -20.18 -6.55
CA GLN A 134 1.23 -19.48 -6.04
C GLN A 134 0.94 -18.66 -4.76
N LEU A 135 -0.33 -18.36 -4.47
CA LEU A 135 -0.69 -17.39 -3.42
C LEU A 135 -0.35 -17.85 -2.01
N ALA A 136 -0.36 -19.16 -1.76
CA ALA A 136 -0.01 -19.72 -0.46
C ALA A 136 1.47 -19.48 -0.09
N ASP A 137 2.35 -19.53 -1.08
CA ASP A 137 3.80 -19.45 -0.89
C ASP A 137 4.31 -17.99 -0.76
N LEU A 138 3.48 -17.02 -1.11
CA LEU A 138 3.82 -15.59 -1.02
C LEU A 138 4.16 -15.14 0.42
N LYS A 139 3.75 -15.89 1.45
CA LYS A 139 4.13 -15.61 2.84
C LYS A 139 5.66 -15.58 3.05
N ASN A 140 6.40 -16.34 2.23
CA ASN A 140 7.85 -16.47 2.31
C ASN A 140 8.58 -15.55 1.32
N VAL A 141 7.85 -14.80 0.48
CA VAL A 141 8.44 -13.90 -0.51
C VAL A 141 8.76 -12.56 0.14
N GLU A 142 10.04 -12.24 0.21
CA GLU A 142 10.52 -10.97 0.73
C GLU A 142 10.00 -9.79 -0.12
N GLY A 143 9.64 -8.69 0.53
CA GLY A 143 9.10 -7.51 -0.15
C GLY A 143 7.64 -7.65 -0.61
N CYS A 144 6.99 -8.81 -0.41
CA CYS A 144 5.57 -8.97 -0.69
C CYS A 144 4.73 -8.52 0.52
N CYS A 145 3.94 -7.45 0.38
CA CYS A 145 3.05 -6.97 1.45
C CYS A 145 1.69 -7.67 1.46
N GLY A 146 1.24 -8.19 0.33
CA GLY A 146 -0.08 -8.80 0.22
C GLY A 146 -0.43 -9.21 -1.20
N VAL A 147 -1.63 -9.70 -1.36
CA VAL A 147 -2.24 -10.02 -2.66
C VAL A 147 -3.23 -8.91 -3.02
N LYS A 148 -3.21 -8.46 -4.26
CA LYS A 148 -4.21 -7.52 -4.80
C LYS A 148 -5.16 -8.25 -5.74
N LEU A 149 -6.45 -8.13 -5.47
CA LEU A 149 -7.54 -8.64 -6.30
C LEU A 149 -8.36 -7.47 -6.85
N PHE A 150 -8.70 -7.51 -8.13
CA PHE A 150 -9.62 -6.58 -8.78
C PHE A 150 -10.92 -7.32 -9.13
N ALA A 151 -11.96 -7.15 -8.30
CA ALA A 151 -13.26 -7.78 -8.52
C ALA A 151 -14.12 -7.03 -9.56
N GLY A 152 -13.76 -5.81 -9.86
CA GLY A 152 -14.34 -4.98 -10.94
C GLY A 152 -13.25 -4.36 -11.79
N SER A 153 -13.60 -4.00 -13.02
CA SER A 153 -12.69 -3.41 -13.98
C SER A 153 -12.02 -2.15 -13.45
N SER A 154 -10.70 -2.09 -13.57
CA SER A 154 -9.85 -0.96 -13.21
C SER A 154 -8.79 -0.77 -14.30
N THR A 155 -7.72 -0.05 -14.01
CA THR A 155 -6.59 0.09 -14.93
C THR A 155 -5.81 -1.22 -14.99
N GLY A 156 -5.52 -1.71 -16.21
CA GLY A 156 -4.78 -2.97 -16.43
C GLY A 156 -5.71 -4.16 -16.71
N ASN A 157 -5.15 -5.37 -16.64
CA ASN A 157 -5.78 -6.63 -17.07
C ASN A 157 -5.85 -7.70 -15.95
N LEU A 158 -5.91 -7.28 -14.68
CA LEU A 158 -5.93 -8.16 -13.51
C LEU A 158 -7.37 -8.38 -12.99
N LEU A 159 -8.37 -8.52 -13.87
CA LEU A 159 -9.76 -8.72 -13.47
C LEU A 159 -10.02 -10.15 -13.00
N VAL A 160 -10.66 -10.28 -11.81
CA VAL A 160 -11.14 -11.54 -11.23
C VAL A 160 -12.59 -11.29 -10.79
N ASP A 161 -13.54 -11.39 -11.72
CA ASP A 161 -14.95 -11.01 -11.51
C ASP A 161 -15.87 -12.16 -11.09
N LYS A 162 -15.48 -13.41 -11.36
CA LYS A 162 -16.28 -14.60 -11.03
C LYS A 162 -16.16 -14.95 -9.55
N GLU A 163 -17.30 -15.20 -8.90
CA GLU A 163 -17.33 -15.52 -7.46
C GLU A 163 -16.43 -16.71 -7.08
N ALA A 164 -16.42 -17.77 -7.89
CA ALA A 164 -15.58 -18.93 -7.65
C ALA A 164 -14.07 -18.60 -7.69
N ASP A 165 -13.64 -17.70 -8.59
CA ASP A 165 -12.25 -17.29 -8.68
C ASP A 165 -11.88 -16.33 -7.52
N ILE A 166 -12.79 -15.42 -7.13
CA ILE A 166 -12.63 -14.57 -5.94
C ILE A 166 -12.48 -15.44 -4.69
N GLU A 167 -13.35 -16.44 -4.53
CA GLU A 167 -13.31 -17.39 -3.41
C GLU A 167 -11.98 -18.15 -3.39
N LYS A 168 -11.52 -18.62 -4.53
CA LYS A 168 -10.25 -19.33 -4.66
C LYS A 168 -9.05 -18.46 -4.29
N VAL A 169 -9.02 -17.18 -4.72
CA VAL A 169 -7.98 -16.23 -4.34
C VAL A 169 -7.97 -15.99 -2.83
N ILE A 170 -9.14 -15.71 -2.24
CA ILE A 170 -9.26 -15.41 -0.81
C ILE A 170 -8.87 -16.64 0.03
N SER A 171 -9.37 -17.82 -0.32
CA SER A 171 -9.09 -19.05 0.42
C SER A 171 -7.63 -19.47 0.35
N SER A 172 -6.99 -19.36 -0.82
CA SER A 172 -5.61 -19.80 -1.06
C SER A 172 -4.55 -18.84 -0.49
N SER A 173 -4.86 -17.57 -0.32
CA SER A 173 -3.86 -16.60 0.13
C SER A 173 -3.51 -16.77 1.60
N ASN A 174 -2.21 -16.81 1.92
CA ASN A 174 -1.66 -16.74 3.27
C ASN A 174 -1.15 -15.31 3.62
N ARG A 175 -1.40 -14.33 2.76
CA ARG A 175 -1.19 -12.90 2.97
C ARG A 175 -2.53 -12.18 3.00
N ILE A 176 -2.54 -10.96 3.50
CA ILE A 176 -3.71 -10.06 3.40
C ILE A 176 -4.08 -9.90 1.93
N VAL A 177 -5.37 -9.99 1.62
CA VAL A 177 -5.90 -9.73 0.28
C VAL A 177 -6.54 -8.34 0.27
N SER A 178 -5.94 -7.42 -0.48
CA SER A 178 -6.50 -6.09 -0.73
C SER A 178 -7.38 -6.14 -1.97
N ILE A 179 -8.62 -5.67 -1.89
CA ILE A 179 -9.60 -5.87 -2.95
C ILE A 179 -10.11 -4.54 -3.49
N HIS A 180 -10.05 -4.37 -4.83
CA HIS A 180 -10.85 -3.37 -5.52
C HIS A 180 -12.25 -3.97 -5.68
N SER A 181 -13.18 -3.50 -4.85
CA SER A 181 -14.46 -4.16 -4.65
C SER A 181 -15.58 -3.39 -5.38
N GLU A 182 -15.77 -3.76 -6.63
CA GLU A 182 -16.92 -3.35 -7.45
C GLU A 182 -17.46 -4.56 -8.21
N ASP A 183 -18.76 -4.58 -8.43
CA ASP A 183 -19.45 -5.65 -9.14
C ASP A 183 -19.36 -5.42 -10.66
N GLU A 184 -18.63 -6.27 -11.35
CA GLU A 184 -18.36 -6.15 -12.78
C GLU A 184 -19.62 -6.26 -13.63
N ASP A 185 -20.60 -7.06 -13.22
CA ASP A 185 -21.86 -7.19 -13.95
C ASP A 185 -22.68 -5.90 -13.86
N ILE A 186 -22.69 -5.26 -12.68
CA ILE A 186 -23.33 -3.95 -12.51
C ILE A 186 -22.59 -2.88 -13.33
N ILE A 187 -21.25 -2.88 -13.32
CA ILE A 187 -20.45 -1.98 -14.16
C ILE A 187 -20.85 -2.11 -15.62
N LYS A 188 -20.93 -3.36 -16.14
CA LYS A 188 -21.30 -3.63 -17.54
C LYS A 188 -22.73 -3.19 -17.85
N LEU A 189 -23.71 -3.51 -17.00
CA LEU A 189 -25.11 -3.12 -17.16
C LEU A 189 -25.31 -1.60 -17.19
N ARG A 190 -24.49 -0.87 -16.44
CA ARG A 190 -24.61 0.60 -16.31
C ARG A 190 -23.70 1.38 -17.25
N LYS A 191 -23.03 0.72 -18.19
CA LYS A 191 -22.09 1.36 -19.14
C LYS A 191 -22.76 2.46 -20.00
N ASN A 192 -24.06 2.38 -20.21
CA ASN A 192 -24.83 3.39 -20.95
C ASN A 192 -24.95 4.74 -20.24
N PHE A 193 -24.63 4.82 -18.93
CA PHE A 193 -24.59 6.09 -18.18
C PHE A 193 -23.32 6.90 -18.44
N ILE A 194 -22.29 6.32 -19.08
CA ILE A 194 -21.04 7.03 -19.38
C ILE A 194 -21.31 8.14 -20.38
N LYS A 195 -21.00 9.37 -20.01
CA LYS A 195 -21.01 10.54 -20.90
C LYS A 195 -19.58 11.05 -21.05
N LYS A 196 -19.06 10.97 -22.27
CA LYS A 196 -17.68 11.42 -22.56
C LYS A 196 -17.51 12.90 -22.22
N GLY A 197 -16.52 13.22 -21.40
CA GLY A 197 -16.21 14.58 -20.97
C GLY A 197 -17.04 15.09 -19.78
N ASP A 198 -18.00 14.31 -19.28
CA ASP A 198 -18.81 14.64 -18.10
C ASP A 198 -18.40 13.76 -16.92
N VAL A 199 -17.62 14.34 -15.99
CA VAL A 199 -17.15 13.64 -14.77
C VAL A 199 -18.30 13.26 -13.84
N HIS A 200 -19.43 13.96 -13.88
CA HIS A 200 -20.61 13.66 -13.08
C HIS A 200 -21.31 12.37 -13.50
N SER A 201 -21.06 11.88 -14.70
CA SER A 201 -21.57 10.59 -15.16
C SER A 201 -20.87 9.39 -14.51
N HIS A 202 -19.67 9.57 -13.90
CA HIS A 202 -18.92 8.49 -13.27
C HIS A 202 -19.66 7.84 -12.09
N PRO A 203 -20.17 8.57 -11.09
CA PRO A 203 -20.95 7.98 -9.99
C PRO A 203 -22.31 7.41 -10.44
N GLU A 204 -22.84 7.85 -11.57
CA GLU A 204 -24.00 7.22 -12.19
C GLU A 204 -23.67 5.84 -12.77
N TRP A 205 -22.54 5.72 -13.44
CA TRP A 205 -22.07 4.46 -13.99
C TRP A 205 -21.60 3.50 -12.88
N ARG A 206 -20.67 3.93 -12.01
CA ARG A 206 -20.15 3.17 -10.87
C ARG A 206 -20.84 3.64 -9.59
N ASN A 207 -22.08 3.22 -9.43
CA ASN A 207 -22.91 3.66 -8.32
C ASN A 207 -22.64 2.90 -7.00
N VAL A 208 -23.25 3.35 -5.93
CA VAL A 208 -23.11 2.76 -4.58
C VAL A 208 -23.40 1.26 -4.59
N GLU A 209 -24.42 0.80 -5.32
CA GLU A 209 -24.77 -0.62 -5.35
C GLU A 209 -23.68 -1.48 -6.01
N CYS A 210 -22.96 -0.92 -6.97
CA CYS A 210 -21.80 -1.59 -7.58
C CYS A 210 -20.75 -1.97 -6.52
N ALA A 211 -20.41 -1.05 -5.64
CA ALA A 211 -19.45 -1.28 -4.55
C ALA A 211 -20.05 -2.17 -3.44
N MET A 212 -21.32 -1.95 -3.07
CA MET A 212 -21.99 -2.69 -1.99
C MET A 212 -22.23 -4.14 -2.33
N SER A 213 -22.66 -4.46 -3.56
CA SER A 213 -22.88 -5.85 -4.03
C SER A 213 -21.59 -6.66 -3.91
N SER A 214 -20.51 -6.15 -4.49
CA SER A 214 -19.20 -6.81 -4.43
C SER A 214 -18.69 -6.94 -3.00
N THR A 215 -18.78 -5.88 -2.19
CA THR A 215 -18.26 -5.88 -0.83
C THR A 215 -19.03 -6.88 0.06
N ARG A 216 -20.34 -6.97 -0.03
CA ARG A 216 -21.11 -7.97 0.70
C ARG A 216 -20.70 -9.39 0.32
N ARG A 217 -20.46 -9.66 -0.98
CA ARG A 217 -19.99 -10.95 -1.48
C ARG A 217 -18.61 -11.30 -0.91
N VAL A 218 -17.66 -10.36 -1.00
CA VAL A 218 -16.28 -10.53 -0.53
C VAL A 218 -16.24 -10.78 0.99
N VAL A 219 -17.00 -10.02 1.79
CA VAL A 219 -17.05 -10.19 3.24
C VAL A 219 -17.59 -11.57 3.61
N LYS A 220 -18.68 -12.03 2.98
CA LYS A 220 -19.20 -13.38 3.20
C LYS A 220 -18.20 -14.49 2.89
N ILE A 221 -17.42 -14.33 1.82
CA ILE A 221 -16.35 -15.28 1.47
C ILE A 221 -15.25 -15.23 2.54
N ALA A 222 -14.79 -14.03 2.94
CA ALA A 222 -13.75 -13.88 3.95
C ALA A 222 -14.16 -14.50 5.30
N GLU A 223 -15.39 -14.31 5.74
CA GLU A 223 -15.97 -14.94 6.94
C GLU A 223 -15.95 -16.45 6.85
N ARG A 224 -16.38 -17.04 5.71
CA ARG A 224 -16.39 -18.48 5.48
C ARG A 224 -15.01 -19.12 5.65
N TYR A 225 -13.96 -18.44 5.26
CA TYR A 225 -12.56 -18.90 5.35
C TYR A 225 -11.78 -18.34 6.53
N ASN A 226 -12.45 -17.63 7.46
CA ASN A 226 -11.83 -16.98 8.61
C ASN A 226 -10.61 -16.10 8.21
N LYS A 227 -10.76 -15.37 7.12
CA LYS A 227 -9.76 -14.40 6.64
C LYS A 227 -10.03 -13.00 7.20
N LYS A 228 -8.96 -12.25 7.43
CA LYS A 228 -9.03 -10.85 7.89
C LYS A 228 -8.94 -9.89 6.73
#